data_6741ac535541b8aaee20b89500ba8a24
#
_entry.id   6741ac535541b8aaee20b89500ba8a24
#
_cell.length_a   1.000
_cell.length_b   1.000
_cell.length_c   1.000
_cell.angle_alpha   90.00
_cell.angle_beta   90.00
_cell.angle_gamma   90.00
#
_symmetry.space_group_name_H-M   'P 1'
#
loop_
_entity.id
_entity.type
_entity.pdbx_description
1 polymer ?
#
loop_
_entity_poly.entity_id
_entity_poly.type
_entity_poly.pdbx_seq_one_letter_code
_entity_poly.pdbx_strand_id
1 'polypeptide(L)'
;MIIVEKLGIVLSPMSLKFENAGVLNPGVYQEGNTVPIFYRATEEGNFSTIGYAKLNVPMKIVERMDRPIIVRDFDYEKQGVEDPRIVKIEDTYYLTYTAYE
;
A
#
# COMPACT_ATOMS: atom_id res chain seq x y z
N MET A 1 20.19 19.21 10.14
CA MET A 1 20.29 17.85 10.76
C MET A 1 18.96 17.13 10.58
N ILE A 2 19.03 15.86 10.18
CA ILE A 2 17.83 15.03 10.07
C ILE A 2 17.74 14.18 11.32
N ILE A 3 16.58 14.22 11.97
CA ILE A 3 16.34 13.38 13.15
C ILE A 3 15.33 12.32 12.76
N VAL A 4 15.66 11.05 13.01
CA VAL A 4 14.80 9.92 12.71
C VAL A 4 14.31 9.31 14.02
N GLU A 5 12.99 9.18 14.12
CA GLU A 5 12.34 8.53 15.25
C GLU A 5 11.48 7.39 14.73
N LYS A 6 11.73 6.17 15.21
CA LYS A 6 10.95 5.00 14.81
C LYS A 6 9.79 4.84 15.78
N LEU A 7 8.57 5.01 15.29
CA LEU A 7 7.36 4.98 16.12
C LEU A 7 6.80 3.57 16.31
N GLY A 8 7.15 2.61 15.44
CA GLY A 8 6.68 1.24 15.55
C GLY A 8 6.08 0.72 14.26
N ILE A 9 5.40 -0.40 14.37
CA ILE A 9 4.76 -1.06 13.22
C ILE A 9 3.38 -0.44 13.00
N VAL A 10 3.11 -0.02 11.77
CA VAL A 10 1.83 0.58 11.39
C VAL A 10 0.85 -0.46 10.89
N LEU A 11 1.30 -1.36 10.00
CA LEU A 11 0.49 -2.43 9.43
C LEU A 11 1.24 -3.75 9.51
N SER A 12 0.51 -4.82 9.80
CA SER A 12 1.01 -6.18 9.72
C SER A 12 0.09 -7.00 8.83
N PRO A 13 0.58 -8.10 8.23
CA PRO A 13 -0.30 -8.96 7.46
C PRO A 13 -1.48 -9.46 8.29
N MET A 14 -2.64 -9.49 7.67
CA MET A 14 -3.81 -10.13 8.25
C MET A 14 -3.99 -11.52 7.64
N SER A 15 -4.94 -12.31 8.17
CA SER A 15 -5.20 -13.66 7.66
C SER A 15 -5.90 -13.69 6.31
N LEU A 16 -6.21 -12.53 5.72
CA LEU A 16 -6.83 -12.43 4.41
C LEU A 16 -5.86 -12.93 3.33
N LYS A 17 -6.37 -13.68 2.38
CA LYS A 17 -5.54 -14.37 1.38
C LYS A 17 -4.60 -13.43 0.62
N PHE A 18 -5.09 -12.27 0.22
CA PHE A 18 -4.31 -11.38 -0.66
C PHE A 18 -3.07 -10.78 0.03
N GLU A 19 -3.00 -10.84 1.35
CA GLU A 19 -1.89 -10.23 2.08
C GLU A 19 -1.29 -11.14 3.15
N ASN A 20 -1.63 -12.42 3.15
CA ASN A 20 -1.23 -13.32 4.23
C ASN A 20 0.27 -13.62 4.26
N ALA A 21 1.01 -13.36 3.18
CA ALA A 21 2.45 -13.54 3.15
C ALA A 21 3.23 -12.26 3.47
N GLY A 22 2.64 -11.10 3.29
CA GLY A 22 3.33 -9.86 3.63
C GLY A 22 2.60 -8.60 3.20
N VAL A 23 2.97 -7.52 3.85
CA VAL A 23 2.59 -6.16 3.47
C VAL A 23 3.87 -5.32 3.51
N LEU A 24 4.16 -4.60 2.43
CA LEU A 24 5.44 -3.91 2.29
C LEU A 24 5.38 -2.81 1.24
N ASN A 25 6.48 -2.07 1.13
CA ASN A 25 6.72 -1.06 0.08
C ASN A 25 5.55 -0.11 -0.13
N PRO A 26 5.15 0.66 0.91
CA PRO A 26 3.99 1.53 0.79
C PRO A 26 4.29 2.81 0.02
N GLY A 27 3.28 3.29 -0.71
CA GLY A 27 3.20 4.67 -1.16
C GLY A 27 2.27 5.42 -0.22
N VAL A 28 2.70 6.57 0.27
CA VAL A 28 1.92 7.34 1.25
C VAL A 28 1.86 8.80 0.85
N TYR A 29 0.79 9.46 1.27
CA TYR A 29 0.62 10.89 1.09
C TYR A 29 -0.08 11.45 2.34
N GLN A 30 0.51 12.45 2.95
CA GLN A 30 -0.11 13.09 4.12
C GLN A 30 -0.92 14.31 3.70
N GLU A 31 -2.15 14.38 4.15
CA GLU A 31 -3.03 15.51 3.92
C GLU A 31 -3.69 15.88 5.24
N GLY A 32 -3.21 16.94 5.88
CA GLY A 32 -3.61 17.29 7.23
C GLY A 32 -3.20 16.19 8.20
N ASN A 33 -4.16 15.68 8.96
CA ASN A 33 -3.93 14.61 9.94
C ASN A 33 -4.19 13.21 9.36
N THR A 34 -4.45 13.11 8.08
CA THR A 34 -4.83 11.87 7.42
C THR A 34 -3.73 11.41 6.47
N VAL A 35 -3.42 10.13 6.50
CA VAL A 35 -2.40 9.54 5.62
C VAL A 35 -3.00 8.33 4.93
N PRO A 36 -3.38 8.44 3.64
CA PRO A 36 -3.67 7.27 2.84
C PRO A 36 -2.40 6.44 2.62
N ILE A 37 -2.52 5.13 2.74
CA ILE A 37 -1.42 4.18 2.59
C ILE A 37 -1.80 3.17 1.54
N PHE A 38 -1.03 3.13 0.45
CA PHE A 38 -1.16 2.13 -0.60
C PHE A 38 0.03 1.21 -0.48
N TYR A 39 -0.19 -0.08 -0.25
CA TYR A 39 0.91 -0.98 0.04
C TYR A 39 0.87 -2.19 -0.89
N ARG A 40 2.05 -2.74 -1.13
CA ARG A 40 2.16 -4.02 -1.80
C ARG A 40 1.70 -5.11 -0.83
N ALA A 41 0.70 -5.87 -1.23
CA ALA A 41 0.22 -7.01 -0.50
C ALA A 41 0.64 -8.27 -1.24
N THR A 42 1.20 -9.25 -0.52
CA THR A 42 1.65 -10.49 -1.13
C THR A 42 0.91 -11.68 -0.53
N GLU A 43 0.61 -12.64 -1.37
CA GLU A 43 0.10 -13.93 -0.95
C GLU A 43 1.10 -15.03 -1.27
N GLU A 44 0.84 -16.25 -0.81
CA GLU A 44 1.69 -17.39 -1.13
C GLU A 44 1.84 -17.54 -2.65
N GLY A 45 3.08 -17.85 -3.10
CA GLY A 45 3.41 -17.86 -4.51
C GLY A 45 3.95 -16.54 -5.01
N ASN A 46 4.08 -15.55 -4.12
CA ASN A 46 4.64 -14.23 -4.42
C ASN A 46 3.80 -13.43 -5.42
N PHE A 47 2.50 -13.65 -5.45
CA PHE A 47 1.60 -12.81 -6.22
C PHE A 47 1.31 -11.54 -5.45
N SER A 48 1.37 -10.41 -6.15
CA SER A 48 1.20 -9.09 -5.53
C SER A 48 -0.02 -8.37 -6.03
N THR A 49 -0.66 -7.67 -5.10
CA THR A 49 -1.74 -6.73 -5.37
C THR A 49 -1.47 -5.48 -4.55
N ILE A 50 -2.27 -4.44 -4.75
CA ILE A 50 -2.14 -3.22 -3.96
C ILE A 50 -3.30 -3.14 -2.97
N GLY A 51 -2.96 -3.09 -1.70
CA GLY A 51 -3.92 -2.87 -0.63
C GLY A 51 -4.02 -1.41 -0.24
N TYR A 52 -5.03 -1.08 0.54
CA TYR A 52 -5.27 0.29 0.98
C TYR A 52 -5.64 0.34 2.45
N ALA A 53 -5.05 1.30 3.15
CA ALA A 53 -5.43 1.66 4.51
C ALA A 53 -5.32 3.16 4.66
N LYS A 54 -5.93 3.70 5.70
CA LYS A 54 -5.83 5.11 6.04
C LYS A 54 -5.54 5.23 7.52
N LEU A 55 -4.58 6.08 7.85
CA LEU A 55 -4.29 6.36 9.24
C LEU A 55 -4.52 7.83 9.58
N ASN A 56 -4.86 8.09 10.83
CA ASN A 56 -4.76 9.40 11.43
C ASN A 56 -3.44 9.46 12.17
N VAL A 57 -2.70 10.57 11.95
CA VAL A 57 -1.42 10.74 12.61
C VAL A 57 -1.58 10.70 14.13
N PRO A 58 -0.59 10.18 14.90
CA PRO A 58 0.67 9.66 14.39
C PRO A 58 0.60 8.23 13.85
N MET A 59 -0.30 7.37 14.35
CA MET A 59 -0.25 5.94 14.00
C MET A 59 -1.60 5.22 14.06
N LYS A 60 -2.72 5.93 14.12
CA LYS A 60 -4.00 5.27 14.29
C LYS A 60 -4.60 4.86 12.94
N ILE A 61 -4.71 3.56 12.69
CA ILE A 61 -5.41 3.06 11.50
C ILE A 61 -6.90 3.26 11.71
N VAL A 62 -7.53 4.03 10.81
CA VAL A 62 -8.97 4.34 10.87
C VAL A 62 -9.76 3.65 9.78
N GLU A 63 -9.08 3.13 8.76
CA GLU A 63 -9.71 2.40 7.67
C GLU A 63 -8.72 1.41 7.08
N ARG A 64 -9.19 0.22 6.77
CA ARG A 64 -8.36 -0.78 6.08
C ARG A 64 -9.26 -1.65 5.23
N MET A 65 -9.00 -1.68 3.92
CA MET A 65 -9.80 -2.47 3.00
C MET A 65 -9.50 -3.96 3.18
N ASP A 66 -10.53 -4.78 3.12
CA ASP A 66 -10.42 -6.23 3.27
C ASP A 66 -10.17 -6.95 1.95
N ARG A 67 -9.98 -6.19 0.88
CA ARG A 67 -9.67 -6.69 -0.46
C ARG A 67 -8.72 -5.73 -1.14
N PRO A 68 -7.95 -6.19 -2.14
CA PRO A 68 -7.05 -5.28 -2.84
C PRO A 68 -7.84 -4.27 -3.66
N ILE A 69 -7.26 -3.08 -3.81
CA ILE A 69 -7.84 -2.03 -4.64
C ILE A 69 -7.31 -2.07 -6.07
N ILE A 70 -6.14 -2.67 -6.27
CA ILE A 70 -5.57 -2.87 -7.61
C ILE A 70 -5.11 -4.31 -7.69
N VAL A 71 -5.60 -5.02 -8.69
CA VAL A 71 -5.23 -6.41 -8.98
C VAL A 71 -4.62 -6.48 -10.37
N ARG A 72 -3.91 -7.57 -10.64
CA ARG A 72 -3.41 -7.81 -12.00
C ARG A 72 -4.59 -7.93 -12.96
N ASP A 73 -4.48 -7.29 -14.11
CA ASP A 73 -5.56 -7.22 -15.09
C ASP A 73 -5.07 -7.49 -16.52
N PHE A 74 -3.78 -7.30 -16.77
CA PHE A 74 -3.19 -7.40 -18.09
C PHE A 74 -2.15 -8.51 -18.14
N ASP A 75 -1.86 -9.01 -19.35
CA ASP A 75 -0.88 -10.08 -19.54
C ASP A 75 0.51 -9.72 -19.00
N TYR A 76 0.88 -8.44 -19.06
CA TYR A 76 2.16 -7.99 -18.52
C TYR A 76 2.15 -7.84 -16.99
N GLU A 77 1.06 -8.23 -16.35
CA GLU A 77 0.91 -8.20 -14.89
C GLU A 77 0.73 -9.60 -14.31
N LYS A 78 1.25 -10.63 -14.97
CA LYS A 78 1.01 -12.04 -14.57
C LYS A 78 1.38 -12.36 -13.13
N GLN A 79 2.48 -11.80 -12.63
CA GLN A 79 2.92 -12.03 -11.25
C GLN A 79 2.33 -10.99 -10.29
N GLY A 80 1.70 -9.96 -10.82
CA GLY A 80 1.02 -8.98 -10.02
C GLY A 80 1.44 -7.56 -10.28
N VAL A 81 1.03 -6.70 -9.37
CA VAL A 81 1.31 -5.27 -9.37
C VAL A 81 1.97 -4.93 -8.04
N GLU A 82 3.00 -4.09 -8.07
CA GLU A 82 3.80 -3.81 -6.88
C GLU A 82 4.36 -2.39 -6.88
N ASP A 83 4.99 -2.02 -5.77
CA ASP A 83 5.71 -0.77 -5.58
C ASP A 83 4.86 0.46 -5.90
N PRO A 84 3.73 0.63 -5.22
CA PRO A 84 2.89 1.79 -5.47
C PRO A 84 3.59 3.08 -5.06
N ARG A 85 3.39 4.13 -5.85
CA ARG A 85 3.82 5.48 -5.54
C ARG A 85 2.65 6.40 -5.76
N ILE A 86 2.49 7.39 -4.89
CA ILE A 86 1.39 8.32 -5.01
C ILE A 86 1.92 9.75 -4.92
N VAL A 87 1.40 10.62 -5.77
CA VAL A 87 1.71 12.04 -5.76
C VAL A 87 0.43 12.81 -6.08
N LYS A 88 0.28 13.97 -5.46
CA LYS A 88 -0.82 14.88 -5.76
C LYS A 88 -0.28 16.02 -6.59
N ILE A 89 -0.91 16.28 -7.74
CA ILE A 89 -0.61 17.41 -8.60
C ILE A 89 -1.91 18.18 -8.77
N GLU A 90 -1.92 19.43 -8.30
CA GLU A 90 -3.14 20.23 -8.22
C GLU A 90 -4.19 19.48 -7.38
N ASP A 91 -5.36 19.17 -7.92
CA ASP A 91 -6.43 18.48 -7.20
C ASP A 91 -6.54 17.00 -7.55
N THR A 92 -5.55 16.45 -8.28
CA THR A 92 -5.59 15.07 -8.76
C THR A 92 -4.50 14.24 -8.12
N TYR A 93 -4.87 13.06 -7.63
CA TYR A 93 -3.91 12.08 -7.14
C TYR A 93 -3.53 11.14 -8.27
N TYR A 94 -2.22 10.93 -8.42
CA TYR A 94 -1.68 10.00 -9.41
C TYR A 94 -1.00 8.86 -8.67
N LEU A 95 -1.46 7.65 -8.92
CA LEU A 95 -0.86 6.45 -8.37
C LEU A 95 -0.20 5.67 -9.49
N THR A 96 1.09 5.40 -9.32
CA THR A 96 1.85 4.57 -10.26
C THR A 96 2.21 3.26 -9.59
N TYR A 97 2.40 2.22 -10.37
CA TYR A 97 2.84 0.94 -9.87
C TYR A 97 3.70 0.24 -10.90
N THR A 98 4.38 -0.81 -10.46
CA THR A 98 5.18 -1.66 -11.34
C THR A 98 4.39 -2.91 -11.69
N ALA A 99 4.25 -3.17 -12.99
CA ALA A 99 3.68 -4.42 -13.47
C ALA A 99 4.80 -5.47 -13.49
N TYR A 100 4.50 -6.67 -13.01
CA TYR A 100 5.47 -7.74 -12.87
C TYR A 100 5.01 -9.01 -13.56
N GLU A 101 5.88 -9.58 -14.40
CA GLU A 101 5.59 -10.86 -15.05
C GLU A 101 6.76 -11.85 -14.98
#